data_05d46270d2003ea2a5c595d837e8eb9b
#
_entry.id   05d46270d2003ea2a5c595d837e8eb9b
#
_cell.length_a   1.000
_cell.length_b   1.000
_cell.length_c   1.000
_cell.angle_alpha   90.00
_cell.angle_beta   90.00
_cell.angle_gamma   90.00
#
_symmetry.space_group_name_H-M   'P 1'
#
loop_
_entity.id
_entity.type
_entity.pdbx_description
1 polymer ?
#
loop_
_entity_poly.entity_id
_entity_poly.type
_entity_poly.pdbx_seq_one_letter_code
_entity_poly.pdbx_strand_id
1 'polypeptide(L)'
;MLNAGHHAVPPGMIATVVTSLEMLELPTLRPEAPDPNWRLDRLAPDPTEYRRLYRAVGEDWLWFRRLLLTDAELAAIIGTSDVEVYRLTDDADGAGLLELDFREKDECELAFFGLSRTLIGGPAGRWLMNRAIKRA
;
A
#
# COMPACT_ATOMS: atom_id res chain seq x y z
N MET A 1 -5.26 12.00 19.67
CA MET A 1 -5.49 10.72 20.40
C MET A 1 -6.66 10.90 21.36
N LEU A 2 -7.53 9.91 21.47
CA LEU A 2 -8.60 9.92 22.48
C LEU A 2 -7.99 9.57 23.85
N ASN A 3 -8.48 10.24 24.91
CA ASN A 3 -8.10 9.88 26.27
C ASN A 3 -8.69 8.50 26.66
N ALA A 4 -8.14 7.85 27.68
CA ALA A 4 -8.71 6.62 28.19
C ALA A 4 -10.17 6.85 28.69
N GLY A 5 -11.07 5.95 28.36
CA GLY A 5 -12.49 6.04 28.73
C GLY A 5 -13.45 5.56 27.64
N HIS A 6 -14.73 5.76 27.89
CA HIS A 6 -15.79 5.48 26.93
C HIS A 6 -16.02 6.71 26.05
N HIS A 7 -15.98 6.51 24.74
CA HIS A 7 -16.24 7.55 23.76
C HIS A 7 -17.40 7.15 22.85
N ALA A 8 -18.33 8.07 22.62
CA ALA A 8 -19.37 7.86 21.64
C ALA A 8 -18.79 7.86 20.22
N VAL A 9 -19.24 6.94 19.39
CA VAL A 9 -18.94 6.96 17.95
C VAL A 9 -20.02 7.78 17.27
N PRO A 10 -19.65 8.92 16.64
CA PRO A 10 -20.64 9.75 15.95
C PRO A 10 -21.34 9.01 14.80
N PRO A 11 -22.59 9.40 14.43
CA PRO A 11 -23.26 8.86 13.26
C PRO A 11 -22.38 8.98 12.00
N GLY A 12 -22.33 7.93 11.18
CA GLY A 12 -21.52 7.87 9.96
C GLY A 12 -20.06 7.55 10.17
N MET A 13 -19.62 7.29 11.40
CA MET A 13 -18.28 6.86 11.72
C MET A 13 -18.27 5.42 12.23
N ILE A 14 -17.14 4.74 12.07
CA ILE A 14 -16.88 3.43 12.64
C ILE A 14 -15.63 3.50 13.52
N ALA A 15 -15.66 2.79 14.64
CA ALA A 15 -14.49 2.64 15.48
C ALA A 15 -13.55 1.60 14.86
N THR A 16 -12.25 1.90 14.86
CA THR A 16 -11.22 0.97 14.41
C THR A 16 -10.03 0.99 15.34
N VAL A 17 -9.29 -0.10 15.38
CA VAL A 17 -7.99 -0.18 16.05
C VAL A 17 -6.91 -0.16 15.00
N VAL A 18 -5.97 0.76 15.15
CA VAL A 18 -4.78 0.85 14.30
C VAL A 18 -3.58 0.34 15.10
N THR A 19 -2.91 -0.68 14.57
CA THR A 19 -1.67 -1.22 15.13
C THR A 19 -0.51 -0.77 14.26
N SER A 20 0.40 0.00 14.83
CA SER A 20 1.66 0.35 14.17
C SER A 20 2.70 -0.73 14.45
N LEU A 21 3.40 -1.18 13.42
CA LEU A 21 4.46 -2.17 13.50
C LEU A 21 5.75 -1.55 12.97
N GLU A 22 6.86 -1.92 13.59
CA GLU A 22 8.18 -1.48 13.21
C GLU A 22 9.08 -2.71 13.01
N MET A 23 9.94 -2.67 12.02
CA MET A 23 10.94 -3.70 11.74
C MET A 23 12.32 -3.08 11.92
N LEU A 24 13.04 -3.52 12.94
CA LEU A 24 14.37 -2.98 13.30
C LEU A 24 15.53 -3.69 12.61
N GLU A 25 15.27 -4.87 12.04
CA GLU A 25 16.28 -5.69 11.35
C GLU A 25 15.67 -6.28 10.09
N LEU A 26 16.47 -6.41 9.03
CA LEU A 26 16.02 -7.06 7.80
C LEU A 26 15.75 -8.55 8.06
N PRO A 27 14.56 -9.05 7.79
CA PRO A 27 14.21 -10.44 8.01
C PRO A 27 14.81 -11.33 6.90
N THR A 28 14.98 -12.60 7.20
CA THR A 28 15.19 -13.60 6.15
C THR A 28 13.95 -13.66 5.25
N LEU A 29 14.16 -13.47 3.94
CA LEU A 29 13.07 -13.54 2.98
C LEU A 29 12.46 -14.93 2.94
N ARG A 30 11.14 -15.00 2.87
CA ARG A 30 10.44 -16.27 2.75
C ARG A 30 10.53 -16.82 1.33
N PRO A 31 10.59 -18.16 1.16
CA PRO A 31 10.59 -18.77 -0.17
C PRO A 31 9.40 -18.32 -1.00
N GLU A 32 9.65 -18.00 -2.25
CA GLU A 32 8.62 -17.63 -3.23
C GLU A 32 8.17 -18.88 -4.00
N ALA A 33 6.94 -18.85 -4.51
CA ALA A 33 6.49 -19.83 -5.49
C ALA A 33 7.32 -19.64 -6.79
N PRO A 34 7.59 -20.72 -7.54
CA PRO A 34 8.23 -20.60 -8.84
C PRO A 34 7.40 -19.72 -9.75
N ASP A 35 8.09 -18.94 -10.51
CA ASP A 35 7.76 -17.81 -11.34
C ASP A 35 6.28 -17.69 -11.77
N PRO A 36 5.54 -16.83 -11.12
CA PRO A 36 4.29 -16.38 -11.68
C PRO A 36 4.62 -15.29 -12.72
N ASN A 37 3.83 -15.17 -13.76
CA ASN A 37 3.91 -14.08 -14.75
C ASN A 37 3.58 -12.68 -14.13
N TRP A 38 4.11 -12.40 -12.93
CA TRP A 38 3.88 -11.13 -12.24
C TRP A 38 4.98 -10.12 -12.60
N ARG A 39 4.54 -8.92 -12.87
CA ARG A 39 5.43 -7.77 -13.10
C ARG A 39 5.21 -6.74 -12.01
N LEU A 40 6.29 -6.10 -11.60
CA LEU A 40 6.26 -4.97 -10.69
C LEU A 40 6.86 -3.76 -11.38
N ASP A 41 6.02 -2.83 -11.77
CA ASP A 41 6.42 -1.63 -12.49
C ASP A 41 6.26 -0.41 -11.60
N ARG A 42 7.21 0.52 -11.66
CA ARG A 42 7.06 1.81 -10.99
C ARG A 42 5.95 2.60 -11.68
N LEU A 43 4.97 3.05 -10.90
CA LEU A 43 3.87 3.85 -11.41
C LEU A 43 4.35 5.29 -11.66
N ALA A 44 4.00 5.83 -12.80
CA ALA A 44 4.19 7.26 -13.05
C ALA A 44 3.37 8.09 -12.05
N PRO A 45 3.81 9.29 -11.65
CA PRO A 45 3.12 10.13 -10.66
C PRO A 45 1.87 10.81 -11.24
N ASP A 46 0.94 10.00 -11.73
CA ASP A 46 -0.36 10.42 -12.26
C ASP A 46 -1.46 10.15 -11.21
N PRO A 47 -2.10 11.20 -10.65
CA PRO A 47 -3.16 11.05 -9.67
C PRO A 47 -4.34 10.20 -10.13
N THR A 48 -4.68 10.23 -11.42
CA THR A 48 -5.81 9.47 -11.99
C THR A 48 -5.50 7.97 -11.97
N GLU A 49 -4.34 7.58 -12.50
CA GLU A 49 -3.89 6.18 -12.50
C GLU A 49 -3.66 5.67 -11.08
N TYR A 50 -3.07 6.50 -10.20
CA TYR A 50 -2.90 6.15 -8.80
C TYR A 50 -4.23 5.84 -8.13
N ARG A 51 -5.24 6.74 -8.25
CA ARG A 51 -6.55 6.50 -7.62
C ARG A 51 -7.27 5.29 -8.20
N ARG A 52 -7.11 5.03 -9.50
CA ARG A 52 -7.68 3.83 -10.13
C ARG A 52 -7.13 2.56 -9.49
N LEU A 53 -5.80 2.49 -9.33
CA LEU A 53 -5.13 1.37 -8.67
C LEU A 53 -5.49 1.28 -7.18
N TYR A 54 -5.50 2.42 -6.48
CA TYR A 54 -5.84 2.52 -5.06
C TYR A 54 -7.25 1.99 -4.76
N ARG A 55 -8.23 2.32 -5.62
CA ARG A 55 -9.59 1.78 -5.51
C ARG A 55 -9.64 0.28 -5.82
N ALA A 56 -9.01 -0.15 -6.90
CA ALA A 56 -9.01 -1.56 -7.31
C ALA A 56 -8.47 -2.50 -6.21
N VAL A 57 -7.56 -1.99 -5.38
CA VAL A 57 -6.94 -2.75 -4.30
C VAL A 57 -7.63 -2.53 -2.97
N GLY A 58 -8.00 -1.28 -2.65
CA GLY A 58 -8.35 -0.85 -1.31
C GLY A 58 -9.83 -0.61 -1.03
N GLU A 59 -10.71 -0.56 -2.05
CA GLU A 59 -12.12 -0.21 -1.86
C GLU A 59 -12.85 -1.16 -0.93
N ASP A 60 -12.66 -2.47 -1.07
CA ASP A 60 -13.24 -3.49 -0.21
C ASP A 60 -12.75 -3.40 1.26
N TRP A 61 -11.61 -2.72 1.48
CA TRP A 61 -10.97 -2.53 2.79
C TRP A 61 -11.16 -1.13 3.34
N LEU A 62 -12.06 -0.35 2.75
CA LEU A 62 -12.37 1.02 3.14
C LEU A 62 -11.14 1.94 3.13
N TRP A 63 -10.25 1.77 2.18
CA TRP A 63 -9.15 2.69 1.96
C TRP A 63 -9.70 4.01 1.40
N PHE A 64 -9.54 5.10 2.13
CA PHE A 64 -10.10 6.40 1.73
C PHE A 64 -9.10 7.55 1.78
N ARG A 65 -8.01 7.44 2.55
CA ARG A 65 -7.13 8.57 2.84
C ARG A 65 -6.61 9.29 1.58
N ARG A 66 -6.14 8.54 0.59
CA ARG A 66 -5.64 9.12 -0.67
C ARG A 66 -6.76 9.67 -1.57
N LEU A 67 -8.00 9.22 -1.39
CA LEU A 67 -9.16 9.67 -2.16
C LEU A 67 -9.71 11.01 -1.69
N LEU A 68 -9.37 11.44 -0.46
CA LEU A 68 -9.76 12.73 0.09
C LEU A 68 -8.86 13.89 -0.36
N LEU A 69 -7.68 13.57 -0.91
CA LEU A 69 -6.73 14.58 -1.38
C LEU A 69 -7.19 15.16 -2.72
N THR A 70 -6.89 16.43 -2.94
CA THR A 70 -6.97 17.05 -4.28
C THR A 70 -5.91 16.43 -5.20
N ASP A 71 -6.03 16.66 -6.51
CA ASP A 71 -5.04 16.19 -7.48
C ASP A 71 -3.66 16.80 -7.20
N ALA A 72 -3.62 18.07 -6.83
CA ALA A 72 -2.37 18.77 -6.52
C ALA A 72 -1.69 18.19 -5.27
N GLU A 73 -2.45 17.91 -4.20
CA GLU A 73 -1.92 17.31 -2.97
C GLU A 73 -1.42 15.88 -3.22
N LEU A 74 -2.19 15.08 -3.96
CA LEU A 74 -1.77 13.73 -4.30
C LEU A 74 -0.53 13.73 -5.19
N ALA A 75 -0.51 14.57 -6.23
CA ALA A 75 0.65 14.72 -7.11
C ALA A 75 1.90 15.17 -6.35
N ALA A 76 1.77 16.06 -5.37
CA ALA A 76 2.88 16.49 -4.52
C ALA A 76 3.48 15.34 -3.69
N ILE A 77 2.66 14.37 -3.28
CA ILE A 77 3.13 13.20 -2.53
C ILE A 77 3.80 12.20 -3.47
N ILE A 78 3.05 11.70 -4.48
CA ILE A 78 3.53 10.61 -5.34
C ILE A 78 4.57 11.07 -6.36
N GLY A 79 4.75 12.37 -6.54
CA GLY A 79 5.73 12.97 -7.45
C GLY A 79 7.08 13.27 -6.81
N THR A 80 7.21 13.14 -5.48
CA THR A 80 8.52 13.28 -4.83
C THR A 80 9.41 12.08 -5.09
N SER A 81 10.73 12.29 -5.16
CA SER A 81 11.72 11.21 -5.32
C SER A 81 11.68 10.19 -4.17
N ASP A 82 11.28 10.65 -2.99
CA ASP A 82 11.30 9.91 -1.74
C ASP A 82 10.02 9.09 -1.49
N VAL A 83 9.07 9.12 -2.43
CA VAL A 83 7.90 8.22 -2.44
C VAL A 83 7.95 7.36 -3.70
N GLU A 84 7.92 6.07 -3.49
CA GLU A 84 7.95 5.10 -4.57
C GLU A 84 6.63 4.33 -4.63
N VAL A 85 5.94 4.45 -5.76
CA VAL A 85 4.69 3.73 -6.00
C VAL A 85 4.93 2.66 -7.06
N TYR A 86 4.53 1.43 -6.75
CA TYR A 86 4.65 0.30 -7.66
C TYR A 86 3.30 -0.35 -7.90
N ARG A 87 3.08 -0.77 -9.13
CA ARG A 87 1.95 -1.59 -9.54
C ARG A 87 2.43 -3.00 -9.83
N LEU A 88 1.86 -3.98 -9.14
CA LEU A 88 1.94 -5.37 -9.54
C LEU A 88 0.82 -5.65 -10.55
N THR A 89 1.15 -6.35 -11.62
CA THR A 89 0.19 -6.86 -12.61
C THR A 89 0.48 -8.33 -12.89
N ASP A 90 -0.57 -9.08 -13.26
CA ASP A 90 -0.47 -10.42 -13.84
C ASP A 90 -1.10 -10.45 -15.23
N ASP A 91 -1.13 -11.63 -15.85
CA ASP A 91 -1.73 -11.81 -17.20
C ASP A 91 -3.27 -11.89 -17.14
N ALA A 92 -3.91 -11.87 -15.97
CA ALA A 92 -5.33 -12.06 -15.72
C ALA A 92 -6.02 -10.90 -14.99
N ASP A 93 -5.60 -9.65 -15.28
CA ASP A 93 -6.14 -8.41 -14.67
C ASP A 93 -5.98 -8.30 -13.14
N GLY A 94 -5.14 -9.12 -12.55
CA GLY A 94 -4.74 -8.98 -11.14
C GLY A 94 -3.95 -7.70 -10.94
N ALA A 95 -4.21 -7.01 -9.84
CA ALA A 95 -3.50 -5.77 -9.50
C ALA A 95 -3.01 -5.81 -8.05
N GLY A 96 -1.84 -5.21 -7.83
CA GLY A 96 -1.33 -4.93 -6.49
C GLY A 96 -0.76 -3.52 -6.41
N LEU A 97 -0.85 -2.92 -5.23
CA LEU A 97 -0.27 -1.63 -4.91
C LEU A 97 0.78 -1.82 -3.83
N LEU A 98 1.95 -1.27 -4.07
CA LEU A 98 3.03 -1.11 -3.10
C LEU A 98 3.45 0.36 -3.12
N GLU A 99 3.33 1.03 -1.98
CA GLU A 99 3.84 2.40 -1.79
C GLU A 99 4.84 2.39 -0.63
N LEU A 100 6.06 2.81 -0.93
CA LEU A 100 7.14 2.99 0.02
C LEU A 100 7.42 4.48 0.17
N ASP A 101 7.49 4.95 1.40
CA ASP A 101 7.73 6.36 1.74
C ASP A 101 9.03 6.49 2.54
N PHE A 102 10.00 7.16 1.94
CA PHE A 102 11.35 7.40 2.49
C PHE A 102 11.54 8.86 2.93
N ARG A 103 10.45 9.63 3.12
CA ARG A 103 10.55 11.04 3.49
C ARG A 103 11.07 11.26 4.91
N GLU A 104 10.88 10.29 5.81
CA GLU A 104 11.52 10.32 7.12
C GLU A 104 12.94 9.76 7.02
N LYS A 105 13.87 10.48 7.67
CA LYS A 105 15.29 10.13 7.60
C LYS A 105 15.56 8.77 8.27
N ASP A 106 16.31 7.93 7.58
CA ASP A 106 16.72 6.60 8.03
C ASP A 106 15.54 5.63 8.29
N GLU A 107 14.36 5.93 7.73
CA GLU A 107 13.15 5.12 7.84
C GLU A 107 12.50 4.89 6.48
N CYS A 108 11.82 3.75 6.34
CA CYS A 108 10.96 3.46 5.20
C CYS A 108 9.58 3.03 5.70
N GLU A 109 8.56 3.86 5.45
CA GLU A 109 7.18 3.47 5.72
C GLU A 109 6.63 2.61 4.57
N LEU A 110 6.10 1.43 4.90
CA LEU A 110 5.23 0.68 4.00
C LEU A 110 3.84 1.34 4.02
N ALA A 111 3.70 2.46 3.29
CA ALA A 111 2.55 3.34 3.38
C ALA A 111 1.26 2.68 2.87
N PHE A 112 1.34 1.96 1.75
CA PHE A 112 0.23 1.14 1.23
C PHE A 112 0.76 -0.16 0.65
N PHE A 113 0.08 -1.24 1.02
CA PHE A 113 0.37 -2.57 0.54
C PHE A 113 -0.94 -3.36 0.39
N GLY A 114 -1.24 -3.80 -0.80
CA GLY A 114 -2.46 -4.55 -1.02
C GLY A 114 -2.53 -5.21 -2.39
N LEU A 115 -3.49 -6.11 -2.50
CA LEU A 115 -3.77 -6.87 -3.71
C LEU A 115 -5.26 -6.78 -4.04
N SER A 116 -5.58 -6.78 -5.32
CA SER A 116 -6.96 -6.97 -5.78
C SER A 116 -7.48 -8.35 -5.40
N ARG A 117 -8.79 -8.48 -5.36
CA ARG A 117 -9.49 -9.70 -4.93
C ARG A 117 -9.01 -10.97 -5.66
N THR A 118 -8.64 -10.85 -6.93
CA THR A 118 -8.16 -11.96 -7.76
C THR A 118 -6.82 -12.55 -7.31
N LEU A 119 -5.99 -11.76 -6.63
CA LEU A 119 -4.67 -12.16 -6.14
C LEU A 119 -4.65 -12.53 -4.66
N ILE A 120 -5.73 -12.26 -3.91
CA ILE A 120 -5.81 -12.56 -2.48
C ILE A 120 -5.88 -14.07 -2.25
N GLY A 121 -5.24 -14.52 -1.16
CA GLY A 121 -5.18 -15.94 -0.78
C GLY A 121 -4.14 -16.77 -1.53
N GLY A 122 -3.51 -16.18 -2.55
CA GLY A 122 -2.43 -16.78 -3.32
C GLY A 122 -1.03 -16.35 -2.87
N PRO A 123 0.00 -16.74 -3.61
CA PRO A 123 1.41 -16.44 -3.30
C PRO A 123 1.83 -15.00 -3.63
N ALA A 124 0.98 -14.20 -4.31
CA ALA A 124 1.29 -12.84 -4.77
C ALA A 124 1.65 -11.88 -3.62
N GLY A 125 0.96 -11.99 -2.48
CA GLY A 125 1.26 -11.16 -1.31
C GLY A 125 2.66 -11.37 -0.77
N ARG A 126 3.10 -12.63 -0.69
CA ARG A 126 4.47 -12.94 -0.26
C ARG A 126 5.50 -12.44 -1.27
N TRP A 127 5.25 -12.63 -2.53
CA TRP A 127 6.12 -12.16 -3.60
C TRP A 127 6.28 -10.65 -3.56
N LEU A 128 5.17 -9.91 -3.43
CA LEU A 128 5.19 -8.44 -3.36
C LEU A 128 5.88 -7.96 -2.07
N MET A 129 5.64 -8.61 -0.92
CA MET A 129 6.29 -8.28 0.35
C MET A 129 7.81 -8.48 0.28
N ASN A 130 8.28 -9.55 -0.35
CA ASN A 130 9.71 -9.75 -0.53
C ASN A 130 10.35 -8.63 -1.39
N ARG A 131 9.59 -8.06 -2.36
CA ARG A 131 10.05 -6.89 -3.14
C ARG A 131 10.10 -5.64 -2.28
N ALA A 132 9.08 -5.41 -1.45
CA ALA A 132 9.06 -4.32 -0.49
C ALA A 132 10.29 -4.37 0.44
N ILE A 133 10.53 -5.51 1.10
CA ILE A 133 11.66 -5.71 2.02
C ILE A 133 13.02 -5.52 1.34
N LYS A 134 13.17 -5.97 0.10
CA LYS A 134 14.42 -5.80 -0.65
C LYS A 134 14.68 -4.35 -1.05
N ARG A 135 13.64 -3.53 -1.11
CA ARG A 135 13.72 -2.14 -1.56
C ARG A 135 13.86 -1.18 -0.39
N ALA A 136 13.25 -1.48 0.75
CA ALA A 136 13.38 -0.74 2.00
C ALA A 136 14.79 -0.89 2.59
#